data_6305271fc2da3e1a0a5e5ad1fda0f864
#
_entry.id   6305271fc2da3e1a0a5e5ad1fda0f864
#
_cell.length_a   1.000
_cell.length_b   1.000
_cell.length_c   1.000
_cell.angle_alpha   90.00
_cell.angle_beta   90.00
_cell.angle_gamma   90.00
#
_symmetry.space_group_name_H-M   'P 1'
#
loop_
_entity.id
_entity.type
_entity.pdbx_description
1 polymer ?
#
loop_
_entity_poly.entity_id
_entity_poly.type
_entity_poly.pdbx_seq_one_letter_code
_entity_poly.pdbx_strand_id
1 'polypeptide(L)'
;RFEGHVHFRGQDIYESSVDPVSVRRHIGMVFQQPNPFAMTIAKNVAFGLKLNGFKGDRQERVEQALQGAALWDEVKDKLNKSGLSLSGGQQQRLCIARAIATEPDVLLMDEPCSALDPIATRRIEELMLELKERYTIAIVTHNLQQAQRVADYTGFLYVDTTQGARTGYLVEFGETRSLFEDPKEQYTQEYIRGEFS
;
A
#
# COMPACT_ATOMS: atom_id res chain seq x y z
N ARG A 1 -4.05 18.36 -14.83
CA ARG A 1 -5.19 17.75 -15.55
C ARG A 1 -4.80 16.31 -15.82
N PHE A 2 -5.63 15.35 -15.49
CA PHE A 2 -5.43 13.94 -15.82
C PHE A 2 -6.02 13.68 -17.22
N GLU A 3 -5.27 12.97 -18.05
CA GLU A 3 -5.72 12.50 -19.37
C GLU A 3 -5.43 11.00 -19.45
N GLY A 4 -6.46 10.21 -19.77
CA GLY A 4 -6.39 8.76 -19.83
C GLY A 4 -7.54 8.10 -19.08
N HIS A 5 -7.47 6.77 -18.99
CA HIS A 5 -8.51 5.94 -18.38
C HIS A 5 -7.90 5.02 -17.32
N VAL A 6 -8.61 4.84 -16.21
CA VAL A 6 -8.29 3.82 -15.22
C VAL A 6 -9.53 2.96 -15.01
N HIS A 7 -9.43 1.70 -15.36
CA HIS A 7 -10.54 0.77 -15.23
C HIS A 7 -10.41 -0.08 -13.96
N PHE A 8 -11.47 -0.07 -13.18
CA PHE A 8 -11.65 -0.95 -12.04
C PHE A 8 -12.92 -1.77 -12.24
N ARG A 9 -12.81 -3.09 -12.23
CA ARG A 9 -13.93 -4.02 -12.53
C ARG A 9 -14.64 -3.71 -13.84
N GLY A 10 -13.89 -3.30 -14.88
CA GLY A 10 -14.39 -2.98 -16.20
C GLY A 10 -15.05 -1.60 -16.35
N GLN A 11 -15.09 -0.79 -15.30
CA GLN A 11 -15.61 0.57 -15.31
C GLN A 11 -14.48 1.60 -15.17
N ASP A 12 -14.47 2.64 -15.99
CA ASP A 12 -13.55 3.75 -15.85
C ASP A 12 -13.91 4.57 -14.60
N ILE A 13 -13.00 4.61 -13.63
CA ILE A 13 -13.25 5.29 -12.33
C ILE A 13 -13.30 6.82 -12.45
N TYR A 14 -12.93 7.38 -13.61
CA TYR A 14 -12.98 8.82 -13.89
C TYR A 14 -14.20 9.25 -14.69
N GLU A 15 -15.09 8.34 -15.05
CA GLU A 15 -16.36 8.71 -15.65
C GLU A 15 -17.18 9.58 -14.68
N SER A 16 -17.88 10.59 -15.23
CA SER A 16 -18.70 11.52 -14.44
C SER A 16 -19.88 10.83 -13.70
N SER A 17 -20.26 9.64 -14.14
CA SER A 17 -21.30 8.80 -13.53
C SER A 17 -20.82 8.02 -12.30
N VAL A 18 -19.50 7.91 -12.09
CA VAL A 18 -18.91 7.12 -10.99
C VAL A 18 -18.81 7.94 -9.72
N ASP A 19 -19.38 7.43 -8.64
CA ASP A 19 -19.22 8.03 -7.31
C ASP A 19 -17.83 7.74 -6.74
N PRO A 20 -16.98 8.76 -6.52
CA PRO A 20 -15.64 8.54 -5.96
C PRO A 20 -15.65 7.93 -4.55
N VAL A 21 -16.74 8.12 -3.78
CA VAL A 21 -16.86 7.51 -2.45
C VAL A 21 -17.03 6.01 -2.56
N SER A 22 -17.82 5.56 -3.55
CA SER A 22 -17.98 4.15 -3.85
C SER A 22 -16.64 3.50 -4.23
N VAL A 23 -15.88 4.13 -5.13
CA VAL A 23 -14.54 3.64 -5.53
C VAL A 23 -13.61 3.50 -4.31
N ARG A 24 -13.55 4.52 -3.44
CA ARG A 24 -12.68 4.51 -2.25
C ARG A 24 -13.06 3.47 -1.20
N ARG A 25 -14.23 2.87 -1.26
CA ARG A 25 -14.59 1.72 -0.42
C ARG A 25 -13.88 0.44 -0.84
N HIS A 26 -13.61 0.33 -2.14
CA HIS A 26 -13.00 -0.84 -2.75
C HIS A 26 -11.47 -0.72 -2.89
N ILE A 27 -10.93 0.49 -2.77
CA ILE A 27 -9.51 0.77 -2.92
C ILE A 27 -8.99 1.42 -1.64
N GLY A 28 -8.28 0.65 -0.84
CA GLY A 28 -7.58 1.14 0.35
C GLY A 28 -6.24 1.78 0.00
N MET A 29 -5.78 2.73 0.83
CA MET A 29 -4.48 3.37 0.62
C MET A 29 -3.68 3.46 1.92
N VAL A 30 -2.41 3.10 1.83
CA VAL A 30 -1.38 3.23 2.88
C VAL A 30 -0.31 4.19 2.37
N PHE A 31 -0.09 5.27 3.10
CA PHE A 31 0.84 6.33 2.71
C PHE A 31 2.27 6.05 3.19
N GLN A 32 3.22 6.72 2.56
CA GLN A 32 4.64 6.67 2.86
C GLN A 32 4.94 6.99 4.34
N GLN A 33 4.38 8.08 4.83
CA GLN A 33 4.47 8.41 6.25
C GLN A 33 3.25 7.87 6.99
N PRO A 34 3.46 7.14 8.10
CA PRO A 34 2.35 6.72 8.95
C PRO A 34 1.50 7.92 9.35
N ASN A 35 0.20 7.82 9.13
CA ASN A 35 -0.74 8.91 9.39
C ASN A 35 -1.93 8.47 10.26
N PRO A 36 -1.69 7.91 11.46
CA PRO A 36 -2.77 7.62 12.36
C PRO A 36 -3.50 8.90 12.75
N PHE A 37 -4.82 8.81 12.84
CA PHE A 37 -5.61 9.95 13.32
C PHE A 37 -5.33 10.19 14.81
N ALA A 38 -5.52 11.43 15.28
CA ALA A 38 -5.44 11.82 16.69
C ALA A 38 -6.60 11.21 17.50
N MET A 39 -6.72 9.90 17.45
CA MET A 39 -7.75 9.06 18.06
C MET A 39 -7.11 7.86 18.74
N THR A 40 -7.92 7.08 19.47
CA THR A 40 -7.46 5.81 20.01
C THR A 40 -7.15 4.79 18.93
N ILE A 41 -6.37 3.75 19.28
CA ILE A 41 -6.03 2.64 18.38
C ILE A 41 -7.32 2.03 17.80
N ALA A 42 -8.28 1.64 18.65
CA ALA A 42 -9.54 1.06 18.20
C ALA A 42 -10.33 2.01 17.28
N LYS A 43 -10.40 3.32 17.61
CA LYS A 43 -11.11 4.31 16.78
C LYS A 43 -10.45 4.54 15.42
N ASN A 44 -9.12 4.45 15.33
CA ASN A 44 -8.41 4.51 14.06
C ASN A 44 -8.88 3.39 13.12
N VAL A 45 -8.90 2.14 13.60
CA VAL A 45 -9.31 0.98 12.80
C VAL A 45 -10.81 1.05 12.46
N ALA A 46 -11.65 1.40 13.44
CA ALA A 46 -13.10 1.48 13.26
C ALA A 46 -13.56 2.68 12.40
N PHE A 47 -12.67 3.59 12.03
CA PHE A 47 -13.05 4.85 11.35
C PHE A 47 -13.76 4.58 10.01
N GLY A 48 -13.17 3.76 9.15
CA GLY A 48 -13.75 3.38 7.86
C GLY A 48 -15.05 2.60 8.00
N LEU A 49 -15.15 1.72 8.99
CA LEU A 49 -16.36 0.96 9.30
C LEU A 49 -17.53 1.89 9.63
N LYS A 50 -17.27 2.92 10.44
CA LYS A 50 -18.28 3.91 10.80
C LYS A 50 -18.78 4.71 9.58
N LEU A 51 -17.84 5.20 8.74
CA LEU A 51 -18.18 5.98 7.55
C LEU A 51 -18.99 5.17 6.53
N ASN A 52 -18.67 3.89 6.38
CA ASN A 52 -19.31 3.01 5.41
C ASN A 52 -20.60 2.35 5.94
N GLY A 53 -21.04 2.70 7.15
CA GLY A 53 -22.29 2.17 7.71
C GLY A 53 -22.25 0.66 8.01
N PHE A 54 -21.06 0.14 8.37
CA PHE A 54 -20.86 -1.28 8.69
C PHE A 54 -21.86 -1.75 9.78
N LYS A 55 -22.61 -2.82 9.49
CA LYS A 55 -23.70 -3.32 10.33
C LYS A 55 -23.31 -4.50 11.23
N GLY A 56 -22.13 -5.07 11.05
CA GLY A 56 -21.62 -6.19 11.86
C GLY A 56 -21.06 -5.74 13.22
N ASP A 57 -20.48 -6.69 13.96
CA ASP A 57 -19.76 -6.39 15.20
C ASP A 57 -18.46 -5.62 14.87
N ARG A 58 -18.45 -4.35 15.27
CA ARG A 58 -17.28 -3.49 15.04
C ARG A 58 -16.10 -3.86 15.92
N GLN A 59 -16.33 -4.40 17.09
CA GLN A 59 -15.26 -4.77 18.01
C GLN A 59 -14.53 -6.00 17.47
N GLU A 60 -15.28 -7.02 17.07
CA GLU A 60 -14.72 -8.19 16.38
C GLU A 60 -13.96 -7.79 15.11
N ARG A 61 -14.52 -6.88 14.31
CA ARG A 61 -13.88 -6.42 13.08
C ARG A 61 -12.58 -5.65 13.33
N VAL A 62 -12.52 -4.83 14.37
CA VAL A 62 -11.30 -4.13 14.80
C VAL A 62 -10.24 -5.15 15.24
N GLU A 63 -10.61 -6.17 16.00
CA GLU A 63 -9.70 -7.24 16.39
C GLU A 63 -9.14 -7.98 15.17
N GLN A 64 -10.01 -8.44 14.27
CA GLN A 64 -9.61 -9.13 13.05
C GLN A 64 -8.67 -8.29 12.19
N ALA A 65 -8.93 -6.99 12.04
CA ALA A 65 -8.07 -6.09 11.28
C ALA A 65 -6.71 -5.87 11.95
N LEU A 66 -6.66 -5.78 13.28
CA LEU A 66 -5.41 -5.67 14.03
C LEU A 66 -4.61 -6.98 13.99
N GLN A 67 -5.27 -8.13 14.01
CA GLN A 67 -4.65 -9.44 13.79
C GLN A 67 -4.09 -9.54 12.38
N GLY A 68 -4.90 -9.19 11.36
CA GLY A 68 -4.49 -9.18 9.96
C GLY A 68 -3.37 -8.19 9.63
N ALA A 69 -3.11 -7.21 10.49
CA ALA A 69 -1.97 -6.30 10.41
C ALA A 69 -0.81 -6.68 11.34
N ALA A 70 -0.82 -7.89 11.91
CA ALA A 70 0.18 -8.39 12.87
C ALA A 70 0.46 -7.40 14.02
N LEU A 71 -0.57 -6.71 14.51
CA LEU A 71 -0.45 -5.68 15.55
C LEU A 71 -1.23 -6.03 16.84
N TRP A 72 -2.17 -6.96 16.77
CA TRP A 72 -3.08 -7.27 17.88
C TRP A 72 -2.38 -7.55 19.20
N ASP A 73 -1.42 -8.46 19.21
CA ASP A 73 -0.74 -8.88 20.44
C ASP A 73 0.04 -7.75 21.15
N GLU A 74 0.45 -6.74 20.37
CA GLU A 74 1.17 -5.58 20.89
C GLU A 74 0.22 -4.51 21.45
N VAL A 75 -1.09 -4.54 21.09
CA VAL A 75 -2.01 -3.43 21.40
C VAL A 75 -3.31 -3.84 22.08
N LYS A 76 -3.65 -5.13 22.19
CA LYS A 76 -4.92 -5.63 22.76
C LYS A 76 -5.26 -5.05 24.13
N ASP A 77 -4.27 -4.84 24.99
CA ASP A 77 -4.45 -4.31 26.35
C ASP A 77 -4.45 -2.77 26.41
N LYS A 78 -4.25 -2.09 25.27
CA LYS A 78 -4.15 -0.63 25.18
C LYS A 78 -4.94 0.00 24.04
N LEU A 79 -6.01 -0.63 23.59
CA LEU A 79 -6.86 -0.19 22.47
C LEU A 79 -7.42 1.23 22.65
N ASN A 80 -7.58 1.69 23.89
CA ASN A 80 -8.05 3.03 24.25
C ASN A 80 -6.92 4.08 24.32
N LYS A 81 -5.65 3.69 24.14
CA LYS A 81 -4.54 4.65 24.05
C LYS A 81 -4.51 5.32 22.68
N SER A 82 -3.86 6.47 22.62
CA SER A 82 -3.69 7.20 21.34
C SER A 82 -2.90 6.39 20.32
N GLY A 83 -3.37 6.34 19.07
CA GLY A 83 -2.61 5.76 17.96
C GLY A 83 -1.27 6.47 17.71
N LEU A 84 -1.18 7.76 18.06
CA LEU A 84 0.05 8.55 17.93
C LEU A 84 1.14 8.16 18.94
N SER A 85 0.80 7.43 20.01
CA SER A 85 1.78 6.96 21.02
C SER A 85 2.52 5.69 20.61
N LEU A 86 2.19 5.10 19.47
CA LEU A 86 2.83 3.90 18.94
C LEU A 86 4.18 4.25 18.28
N SER A 87 5.09 3.27 18.18
CA SER A 87 6.31 3.41 17.38
C SER A 87 6.00 3.55 15.89
N GLY A 88 6.94 4.03 15.07
CA GLY A 88 6.73 4.24 13.63
C GLY A 88 6.23 2.98 12.91
N GLY A 89 6.86 1.83 13.13
CA GLY A 89 6.42 0.56 12.55
C GLY A 89 5.06 0.09 13.07
N GLN A 90 4.72 0.36 14.34
CA GLN A 90 3.38 0.09 14.88
C GLN A 90 2.34 1.04 14.28
N GLN A 91 2.68 2.32 14.08
CA GLN A 91 1.78 3.28 13.42
C GLN A 91 1.51 2.88 11.97
N GLN A 92 2.51 2.41 11.25
CA GLN A 92 2.33 1.93 9.87
C GLN A 92 1.39 0.70 9.84
N ARG A 93 1.61 -0.28 10.71
CA ARG A 93 0.69 -1.43 10.84
C ARG A 93 -0.71 -1.02 11.29
N LEU A 94 -0.84 0.01 12.11
CA LEU A 94 -2.16 0.58 12.45
C LEU A 94 -2.84 1.20 11.23
N CYS A 95 -2.09 1.89 10.35
CA CYS A 95 -2.63 2.42 9.09
C CYS A 95 -3.04 1.30 8.13
N ILE A 96 -2.27 0.19 8.08
CA ILE A 96 -2.64 -1.01 7.32
C ILE A 96 -3.92 -1.63 7.92
N ALA A 97 -4.00 -1.83 9.26
CA ALA A 97 -5.20 -2.33 9.92
C ALA A 97 -6.44 -1.49 9.59
N ARG A 98 -6.29 -0.16 9.61
CA ARG A 98 -7.36 0.78 9.23
C ARG A 98 -7.81 0.59 7.78
N ALA A 99 -6.87 0.37 6.86
CA ALA A 99 -7.17 0.15 5.45
C ALA A 99 -7.89 -1.19 5.21
N ILE A 100 -7.42 -2.29 5.81
CA ILE A 100 -8.00 -3.62 5.59
C ILE A 100 -9.29 -3.87 6.40
N ALA A 101 -9.60 -3.04 7.41
CA ALA A 101 -10.83 -3.17 8.20
C ALA A 101 -12.10 -3.11 7.33
N THR A 102 -12.07 -2.38 6.23
CA THR A 102 -13.19 -2.22 5.30
C THR A 102 -13.24 -3.30 4.21
N GLU A 103 -12.33 -4.28 4.22
CA GLU A 103 -12.18 -5.33 3.19
C GLU A 103 -12.14 -4.77 1.78
N PRO A 104 -11.14 -3.95 1.44
CA PRO A 104 -11.01 -3.43 0.09
C PRO A 104 -10.65 -4.56 -0.89
N ASP A 105 -10.92 -4.37 -2.18
CA ASP A 105 -10.44 -5.29 -3.22
C ASP A 105 -8.96 -5.05 -3.57
N VAL A 106 -8.55 -3.80 -3.48
CA VAL A 106 -7.19 -3.35 -3.82
C VAL A 106 -6.61 -2.56 -2.66
N LEU A 107 -5.34 -2.79 -2.36
CA LEU A 107 -4.57 -2.03 -1.38
C LEU A 107 -3.40 -1.35 -2.07
N LEU A 108 -3.47 -0.03 -2.17
CA LEU A 108 -2.38 0.79 -2.69
C LEU A 108 -1.42 1.12 -1.54
N MET A 109 -0.12 0.91 -1.75
CA MET A 109 0.92 1.22 -0.77
C MET A 109 1.98 2.11 -1.41
N ASP A 110 2.10 3.33 -0.90
CA ASP A 110 3.08 4.30 -1.38
C ASP A 110 4.29 4.29 -0.45
N GLU A 111 5.40 3.73 -0.91
CA GLU A 111 6.66 3.58 -0.16
C GLU A 111 6.49 3.18 1.32
N PRO A 112 5.75 2.11 1.64
CA PRO A 112 5.26 1.83 3.00
C PRO A 112 6.35 1.58 4.04
N CYS A 113 7.60 1.41 3.62
CA CYS A 113 8.73 1.09 4.49
C CYS A 113 9.82 2.16 4.52
N SER A 114 9.73 3.23 3.71
CA SER A 114 10.84 4.20 3.53
C SER A 114 11.23 4.96 4.81
N ALA A 115 10.28 5.15 5.74
CA ALA A 115 10.50 5.85 7.01
C ALA A 115 10.76 4.91 8.20
N LEU A 116 11.00 3.60 7.95
CA LEU A 116 11.09 2.59 8.99
C LEU A 116 12.52 2.05 9.14
N ASP A 117 12.82 1.59 10.35
CA ASP A 117 14.04 0.83 10.61
C ASP A 117 14.00 -0.56 9.93
N PRO A 118 15.15 -1.25 9.77
CA PRO A 118 15.20 -2.52 9.05
C PRO A 118 14.33 -3.64 9.66
N ILE A 119 14.13 -3.64 10.99
CA ILE A 119 13.32 -4.65 11.67
C ILE A 119 11.84 -4.42 11.38
N ALA A 120 11.39 -3.16 11.48
CA ALA A 120 10.03 -2.78 11.14
C ALA A 120 9.74 -2.99 9.65
N THR A 121 10.69 -2.67 8.77
CA THR A 121 10.60 -2.92 7.32
C THR A 121 10.34 -4.40 7.04
N ARG A 122 11.15 -5.30 7.61
CA ARG A 122 11.00 -6.74 7.42
C ARG A 122 9.62 -7.25 7.86
N ARG A 123 9.11 -6.76 8.99
CA ARG A 123 7.75 -7.10 9.47
C ARG A 123 6.66 -6.65 8.51
N ILE A 124 6.81 -5.48 7.89
CA ILE A 124 5.85 -4.99 6.88
C ILE A 124 5.94 -5.82 5.60
N GLU A 125 7.13 -6.21 5.17
CA GLU A 125 7.31 -7.10 4.01
C GLU A 125 6.69 -8.48 4.23
N GLU A 126 6.91 -9.10 5.39
CA GLU A 126 6.27 -10.35 5.78
C GLU A 126 4.74 -10.21 5.78
N LEU A 127 4.23 -9.11 6.35
CA LEU A 127 2.80 -8.80 6.34
C LEU A 127 2.25 -8.62 4.91
N MET A 128 2.97 -7.98 3.99
CA MET A 128 2.53 -7.86 2.59
C MET A 128 2.41 -9.22 1.91
N LEU A 129 3.33 -10.15 2.18
CA LEU A 129 3.27 -11.52 1.65
C LEU A 129 2.05 -12.30 2.17
N GLU A 130 1.62 -12.06 3.40
CA GLU A 130 0.38 -12.65 3.94
C GLU A 130 -0.87 -11.99 3.35
N LEU A 131 -0.85 -10.66 3.22
CA LEU A 131 -2.00 -9.90 2.72
C LEU A 131 -2.28 -10.13 1.24
N LYS A 132 -1.27 -10.40 0.41
CA LYS A 132 -1.45 -10.66 -1.02
C LYS A 132 -2.30 -11.89 -1.33
N GLU A 133 -2.42 -12.83 -0.38
CA GLU A 133 -3.30 -13.99 -0.52
C GLU A 133 -4.80 -13.61 -0.50
N ARG A 134 -5.12 -12.41 -0.02
CA ARG A 134 -6.50 -11.92 0.14
C ARG A 134 -6.81 -10.66 -0.64
N TYR A 135 -5.81 -9.83 -0.90
CA TYR A 135 -5.94 -8.52 -1.52
C TYR A 135 -5.05 -8.40 -2.74
N THR A 136 -5.52 -7.68 -3.76
CA THR A 136 -4.61 -7.20 -4.79
C THR A 136 -3.81 -6.04 -4.23
N ILE A 137 -2.48 -6.16 -4.18
CA ILE A 137 -1.62 -5.10 -3.65
C ILE A 137 -0.86 -4.44 -4.80
N ALA A 138 -0.95 -3.12 -4.88
CA ALA A 138 -0.08 -2.32 -5.74
C ALA A 138 0.84 -1.47 -4.85
N ILE A 139 2.14 -1.72 -4.93
CA ILE A 139 3.16 -1.02 -4.15
C ILE A 139 4.00 -0.11 -5.06
N VAL A 140 4.24 1.12 -4.63
CA VAL A 140 5.26 1.99 -5.19
C VAL A 140 6.47 1.94 -4.26
N THR A 141 7.64 1.64 -4.79
CA THR A 141 8.89 1.63 -4.01
C THR A 141 10.09 1.96 -4.90
N HIS A 142 11.05 2.67 -4.35
CA HIS A 142 12.38 2.86 -4.97
C HIS A 142 13.40 1.81 -4.50
N ASN A 143 13.00 0.91 -3.59
CA ASN A 143 13.87 -0.14 -3.07
C ASN A 143 13.73 -1.41 -3.92
N LEU A 144 14.71 -1.64 -4.79
CA LEU A 144 14.77 -2.80 -5.68
C LEU A 144 14.71 -4.13 -4.93
N GLN A 145 15.41 -4.23 -3.78
CA GLN A 145 15.42 -5.45 -2.98
C GLN A 145 14.04 -5.73 -2.36
N GLN A 146 13.31 -4.68 -1.97
CA GLN A 146 11.93 -4.83 -1.50
C GLN A 146 11.03 -5.34 -2.62
N ALA A 147 11.05 -4.69 -3.79
CA ALA A 147 10.27 -5.14 -4.96
C ALA A 147 10.53 -6.62 -5.27
N GLN A 148 11.79 -7.01 -5.29
CA GLN A 148 12.23 -8.38 -5.57
C GLN A 148 11.73 -9.41 -4.53
N ARG A 149 11.59 -8.99 -3.25
CA ARG A 149 11.13 -9.90 -2.19
C ARG A 149 9.61 -10.06 -2.14
N VAL A 150 8.85 -9.01 -2.44
CA VAL A 150 7.41 -8.99 -2.14
C VAL A 150 6.51 -9.04 -3.36
N ALA A 151 6.97 -8.58 -4.54
CA ALA A 151 6.13 -8.44 -5.71
C ALA A 151 6.15 -9.70 -6.61
N ASP A 152 5.00 -10.07 -7.14
CA ASP A 152 4.88 -11.11 -8.17
C ASP A 152 5.18 -10.53 -9.56
N TYR A 153 4.72 -9.30 -9.79
CA TYR A 153 4.97 -8.51 -11.01
C TYR A 153 5.59 -7.18 -10.67
N THR A 154 6.48 -6.70 -11.51
CA THR A 154 7.15 -5.40 -11.34
C THR A 154 7.06 -4.59 -12.63
N GLY A 155 6.76 -3.29 -12.48
CA GLY A 155 6.83 -2.30 -13.54
C GLY A 155 7.93 -1.29 -13.26
N PHE A 156 8.83 -1.08 -14.21
CA PHE A 156 9.85 -0.06 -14.12
C PHE A 156 9.38 1.22 -14.80
N LEU A 157 9.33 2.31 -14.04
CA LEU A 157 8.95 3.64 -14.49
C LEU A 157 10.18 4.53 -14.55
N TYR A 158 10.37 5.20 -15.67
CA TYR A 158 11.46 6.16 -15.90
C TYR A 158 10.93 7.57 -16.19
N VAL A 159 11.67 8.57 -15.77
CA VAL A 159 11.34 9.98 -16.04
C VAL A 159 12.39 10.55 -17.00
N ASP A 160 11.99 10.83 -18.24
CA ASP A 160 12.83 11.54 -19.20
C ASP A 160 12.83 13.03 -18.89
N THR A 161 14.02 13.59 -18.76
CA THR A 161 14.26 15.02 -18.53
C THR A 161 14.96 15.71 -19.68
N THR A 162 15.26 14.99 -20.78
CA THR A 162 16.13 15.49 -21.87
C THR A 162 15.49 16.58 -22.72
N GLN A 163 14.16 16.65 -22.80
CA GLN A 163 13.44 17.61 -23.64
C GLN A 163 12.87 18.82 -22.88
N GLY A 164 13.39 19.14 -21.70
CA GLY A 164 12.93 20.27 -20.89
C GLY A 164 11.57 20.08 -20.21
N ALA A 165 10.87 19.00 -20.49
CA ALA A 165 9.68 18.53 -19.78
C ALA A 165 10.01 17.24 -19.04
N ARG A 166 9.43 17.05 -17.85
CA ARG A 166 9.54 15.78 -17.12
C ARG A 166 8.40 14.87 -17.57
N THR A 167 8.72 13.85 -18.36
CA THR A 167 7.72 12.87 -18.81
C THR A 167 8.05 11.52 -18.23
N GLY A 168 7.13 10.98 -17.43
CA GLY A 168 7.24 9.62 -16.89
C GLY A 168 6.57 8.62 -17.83
N TYR A 169 7.22 7.48 -18.05
CA TYR A 169 6.65 6.38 -18.83
C TYR A 169 7.06 5.02 -18.26
N LEU A 170 6.23 4.02 -18.54
CA LEU A 170 6.50 2.63 -18.19
C LEU A 170 7.49 2.06 -19.20
N VAL A 171 8.69 1.70 -18.73
CA VAL A 171 9.76 1.16 -19.57
C VAL A 171 9.55 -0.33 -19.78
N GLU A 172 9.36 -1.07 -18.69
CA GLU A 172 9.24 -2.52 -18.73
C GLU A 172 8.26 -2.99 -17.66
N PHE A 173 7.50 -4.06 -17.96
CA PHE A 173 6.58 -4.70 -17.03
C PHE A 173 6.62 -6.22 -17.23
N GLY A 174 6.72 -6.97 -16.16
CA GLY A 174 6.74 -8.43 -16.22
C GLY A 174 6.77 -9.10 -14.86
N GLU A 175 6.88 -10.43 -14.88
CA GLU A 175 7.14 -11.18 -13.66
C GLU A 175 8.42 -10.68 -13.00
N THR A 176 8.38 -10.43 -11.70
CA THR A 176 9.48 -9.83 -10.94
C THR A 176 10.78 -10.59 -11.16
N ARG A 177 10.74 -11.91 -11.04
CA ARG A 177 11.93 -12.73 -11.23
C ARG A 177 12.58 -12.52 -12.60
N SER A 178 11.78 -12.60 -13.65
CA SER A 178 12.26 -12.43 -15.03
C SER A 178 12.81 -11.02 -15.28
N LEU A 179 12.13 -9.99 -14.77
CA LEU A 179 12.56 -8.60 -14.92
C LEU A 179 13.89 -8.31 -14.22
N PHE A 180 14.17 -8.96 -13.09
CA PHE A 180 15.43 -8.76 -12.35
C PHE A 180 16.57 -9.67 -12.84
N GLU A 181 16.29 -10.89 -13.31
CA GLU A 181 17.31 -11.83 -13.78
C GLU A 181 17.71 -11.60 -15.26
N ASP A 182 16.75 -11.22 -16.11
CA ASP A 182 16.94 -11.02 -17.57
C ASP A 182 16.11 -9.84 -18.10
N PRO A 183 16.39 -8.61 -17.65
CA PRO A 183 15.69 -7.41 -18.11
C PRO A 183 15.97 -7.19 -19.61
N LYS A 184 14.92 -6.86 -20.38
CA LYS A 184 14.97 -6.73 -21.83
C LYS A 184 15.33 -5.32 -22.26
N GLU A 185 14.92 -4.33 -21.47
CA GLU A 185 15.13 -2.93 -21.76
C GLU A 185 16.45 -2.42 -21.16
N GLN A 186 17.23 -1.67 -21.92
CA GLN A 186 18.53 -1.15 -21.50
C GLN A 186 18.41 -0.31 -20.21
N TYR A 187 17.40 0.57 -20.14
CA TYR A 187 17.19 1.41 -18.95
C TYR A 187 16.91 0.58 -17.70
N THR A 188 16.16 -0.54 -17.82
CA THR A 188 15.92 -1.45 -16.72
C THR A 188 17.22 -2.12 -16.26
N GLN A 189 18.08 -2.56 -17.20
CA GLN A 189 19.38 -3.16 -16.90
C GLN A 189 20.28 -2.20 -16.14
N GLU A 190 20.41 -0.96 -16.64
CA GLU A 190 21.23 0.08 -16.00
C GLU A 190 20.76 0.40 -14.60
N TYR A 191 19.43 0.51 -14.40
CA TYR A 191 18.84 0.79 -13.09
C TYR A 191 19.11 -0.35 -12.09
N ILE A 192 18.91 -1.60 -12.49
CA ILE A 192 19.14 -2.76 -11.62
C ILE A 192 20.62 -2.87 -11.24
N ARG A 193 21.55 -2.51 -12.16
CA ARG A 193 23.01 -2.53 -11.90
C ARG A 193 23.49 -1.33 -11.10
N GLY A 194 22.65 -0.32 -10.86
CA GLY A 194 23.06 0.93 -10.22
C GLY A 194 23.96 1.79 -11.09
N GLU A 195 23.90 1.63 -12.41
CA GLU A 195 24.71 2.34 -13.41
C GLU A 195 24.03 3.62 -13.94
N PHE A 196 22.93 4.02 -13.32
CA PHE A 196 22.21 5.25 -13.69
C PHE A 196 23.03 6.48 -13.35
N SER A 197 23.37 7.25 -14.33
CA SER A 197 24.05 8.55 -14.23
C SER A 197 23.16 9.70 -14.74
#